data_72c8af90a0adf7698f96551c09681ded
#
_entry.id   72c8af90a0adf7698f96551c09681ded
#
_cell.length_a   1.000
_cell.length_b   1.000
_cell.length_c   1.000
_cell.angle_alpha   90.00
_cell.angle_beta   90.00
_cell.angle_gamma   90.00
#
_symmetry.space_group_name_H-M   'P 1'
#
loop_
_entity.id
_entity.type
_entity.pdbx_description
1 polymer ?
#
loop_
_entity_poly.entity_id
_entity_poly.type
_entity_poly.pdbx_seq_one_letter_code
_entity_poly.pdbx_strand_id
1 'polypeptide(L)'
;MTIHRRIEHPFERALSVSMEEIEIALRGMRKAPWAEFTLNPRRLRGSDFLMRWSQGVWSEDRLTDAVNSAGKYFAMPYGPSGTAPDNDVRAFELYFERLEKAGLGNIKRPDLLVFRVADKARVDSTVNQLNGPSELPFTAEEDGRMQELLAHAVVAVECENSLWRAKQMPNYTTPLTPQKRLGGRLGLKKGAVLPTIIIKEEDRDPLRTWERHRKIPIHIWHAFFDEAYGISLSDAEKLISSGDIEPTKQVFQAPGGATTEKVIYKIYYTHGYLLATTTEEPKLIADSITDRNGHILPYVRFVGGKSRLSAEASAVLDSMR
;
A
#
# COMPACT_ATOMS: atom_id res chain seq x y z
N MET A 1 -18.40 19.78 29.09
CA MET A 1 -19.12 18.49 29.21
C MET A 1 -18.23 17.43 28.57
N THR A 2 -17.47 16.72 29.38
CA THR A 2 -16.49 15.72 28.93
C THR A 2 -17.27 14.46 28.57
N ILE A 3 -17.34 14.14 27.28
CA ILE A 3 -17.96 12.89 26.84
C ILE A 3 -16.99 11.77 27.24
N HIS A 4 -17.28 11.08 28.34
CA HIS A 4 -16.59 9.85 28.67
C HIS A 4 -16.96 8.81 27.63
N ARG A 5 -16.10 8.66 26.62
CA ARG A 5 -16.19 7.56 25.67
C ARG A 5 -16.00 6.26 26.45
N ARG A 6 -17.00 5.40 26.48
CA ARG A 6 -16.91 4.09 27.11
C ARG A 6 -15.80 3.30 26.37
N ILE A 7 -14.74 3.00 27.07
CA ILE A 7 -13.64 2.19 26.55
C ILE A 7 -14.11 0.74 26.64
N GLU A 8 -14.44 0.16 25.50
CA GLU A 8 -15.05 -1.18 25.43
C GLU A 8 -14.02 -2.32 25.30
N HIS A 9 -12.79 -2.01 24.87
CA HIS A 9 -11.76 -3.01 24.62
C HIS A 9 -10.45 -2.68 25.36
N PRO A 10 -9.75 -3.67 25.97
CA PRO A 10 -8.46 -3.45 26.65
C PRO A 10 -7.41 -2.75 25.78
N PHE A 11 -7.44 -2.99 24.48
CA PHE A 11 -6.57 -2.37 23.49
C PHE A 11 -6.88 -0.88 23.29
N GLU A 12 -8.16 -0.49 23.28
CA GLU A 12 -8.56 0.93 23.20
C GLU A 12 -8.10 1.67 24.45
N ARG A 13 -8.10 0.99 25.60
CA ARG A 13 -7.55 1.54 26.84
C ARG A 13 -6.04 1.73 26.73
N ALA A 14 -5.29 0.77 26.17
CA ALA A 14 -3.84 0.89 25.98
C ALA A 14 -3.49 2.01 25.00
N LEU A 15 -4.27 2.19 23.94
CA LEU A 15 -4.09 3.29 22.98
C LEU A 15 -4.47 4.67 23.53
N SER A 16 -5.30 4.73 24.57
CA SER A 16 -5.69 5.98 25.21
C SER A 16 -4.71 6.46 26.28
N VAL A 17 -3.74 5.63 26.64
CA VAL A 17 -2.70 5.96 27.61
C VAL A 17 -1.59 6.74 26.92
N SER A 18 -1.25 7.91 27.44
CA SER A 18 -0.15 8.71 26.90
C SER A 18 1.22 8.03 27.14
N MET A 19 2.21 8.32 26.29
CA MET A 19 3.58 7.83 26.51
C MET A 19 4.12 8.24 27.87
N GLU A 20 3.74 9.44 28.36
CA GLU A 20 4.14 9.96 29.66
C GLU A 20 3.56 9.12 30.81
N GLU A 21 2.32 8.68 30.71
CA GLU A 21 1.71 7.76 31.68
C GLU A 21 2.37 6.39 31.67
N ILE A 22 2.74 5.90 30.49
CA ILE A 22 3.49 4.65 30.35
C ILE A 22 4.87 4.78 30.98
N GLU A 23 5.60 5.87 30.74
CA GLU A 23 6.91 6.11 31.35
C GLU A 23 6.81 6.23 32.86
N ILE A 24 5.78 6.89 33.38
CA ILE A 24 5.54 7.00 34.84
C ILE A 24 5.26 5.63 35.45
N ALA A 25 4.40 4.83 34.80
CA ALA A 25 4.06 3.48 35.27
C ALA A 25 5.26 2.51 35.24
N LEU A 26 6.22 2.73 34.34
CA LEU A 26 7.43 1.92 34.22
C LEU A 26 8.59 2.41 35.06
N ARG A 27 8.47 3.58 35.70
CA ARG A 27 9.50 4.12 36.61
C ARG A 27 9.76 3.17 37.79
N GLY A 28 10.98 2.69 37.87
CA GLY A 28 11.40 1.75 38.93
C GLY A 28 11.35 0.29 38.54
N MET A 29 10.84 -0.07 37.39
CA MET A 29 10.97 -1.43 36.88
C MET A 29 12.40 -1.65 36.38
N ARG A 30 13.14 -2.54 37.02
CA ARG A 30 14.51 -2.90 36.63
C ARG A 30 14.61 -3.65 35.30
N LYS A 31 13.51 -4.26 34.87
CA LYS A 31 13.33 -4.85 33.55
C LYS A 31 11.95 -4.47 33.06
N ALA A 32 11.86 -3.53 32.14
CA ALA A 32 10.64 -3.30 31.44
C ALA A 32 10.36 -4.55 30.58
N PRO A 33 9.12 -5.06 30.57
CA PRO A 33 8.73 -6.14 29.65
C PRO A 33 9.07 -5.85 28.19
N TRP A 34 9.19 -4.58 27.85
CA TRP A 34 9.63 -4.05 26.55
C TRP A 34 11.04 -4.50 26.11
N ALA A 35 11.95 -4.77 27.05
CA ALA A 35 13.28 -5.24 26.71
C ALA A 35 13.25 -6.64 26.10
N GLU A 36 12.31 -7.47 26.51
CA GLU A 36 12.08 -8.79 25.90
C GLU A 36 11.34 -8.70 24.56
N PHE A 37 10.49 -7.70 24.40
CA PHE A 37 9.85 -7.36 23.12
C PHE A 37 10.86 -6.91 22.06
N THR A 38 11.93 -6.24 22.47
CA THR A 38 12.96 -5.72 21.57
C THR A 38 14.08 -6.73 21.29
N LEU A 39 14.24 -7.77 22.11
CA LEU A 39 15.42 -8.65 22.11
C LEU A 39 15.34 -9.84 21.16
N ASN A 40 14.22 -10.07 20.48
CA ASN A 40 14.21 -11.05 19.39
C ASN A 40 13.62 -10.45 18.10
N PRO A 41 14.24 -9.37 17.57
CA PRO A 41 13.66 -8.52 16.54
C PRO A 41 13.60 -9.15 15.16
N ARG A 42 14.22 -10.30 14.94
CA ARG A 42 14.29 -10.90 13.60
C ARG A 42 13.09 -11.75 13.21
N ARG A 43 12.09 -11.96 14.12
CA ARG A 43 11.00 -12.90 13.87
C ARG A 43 9.61 -12.42 14.25
N LEU A 44 9.49 -11.26 14.89
CA LEU A 44 8.20 -10.67 15.22
C LEU A 44 8.26 -9.17 15.00
N ARG A 45 7.62 -8.80 13.93
CA ARG A 45 7.39 -7.40 13.65
C ARG A 45 6.27 -6.96 14.60
N GLY A 46 6.52 -5.95 15.43
CA GLY A 46 5.59 -5.50 16.46
C GLY A 46 4.25 -4.96 15.92
N SER A 47 3.38 -4.53 16.82
CA SER A 47 2.03 -4.04 16.51
C SER A 47 1.99 -2.98 15.40
N ASP A 48 3.00 -2.10 15.31
CA ASP A 48 3.11 -1.09 14.23
C ASP A 48 3.26 -1.72 12.85
N PHE A 49 4.00 -2.82 12.76
CA PHE A 49 4.12 -3.54 11.51
C PHE A 49 2.80 -4.20 11.14
N LEU A 50 2.16 -4.88 12.09
CA LEU A 50 0.88 -5.55 11.88
C LEU A 50 -0.21 -4.57 11.42
N MET A 51 -0.24 -3.37 12.01
CA MET A 51 -1.16 -2.31 11.58
C MET A 51 -0.88 -1.85 10.16
N ARG A 52 0.38 -1.60 9.80
CA ARG A 52 0.76 -1.19 8.44
C ARG A 52 0.54 -2.27 7.41
N TRP A 53 0.88 -3.51 7.76
CA TRP A 53 0.62 -4.67 6.91
C TRP A 53 -0.88 -4.84 6.66
N SER A 54 -1.69 -4.86 7.72
CA SER A 54 -3.16 -4.93 7.62
C SER A 54 -3.76 -3.80 6.78
N GLN A 55 -3.19 -2.59 6.89
CA GLN A 55 -3.60 -1.44 6.09
C GLN A 55 -3.25 -1.62 4.61
N GLY A 56 -2.07 -2.16 4.31
CA GLY A 56 -1.64 -2.49 2.95
C GLY A 56 -2.58 -3.50 2.32
N VAL A 57 -2.73 -4.66 2.93
CA VAL A 57 -3.63 -5.74 2.48
C VAL A 57 -5.05 -5.20 2.24
N TRP A 58 -5.63 -4.52 3.23
CA TRP A 58 -6.96 -3.97 3.08
C TRP A 58 -7.10 -2.98 1.91
N SER A 59 -6.09 -2.16 1.65
CA SER A 59 -6.15 -1.18 0.55
C SER A 59 -6.04 -1.85 -0.81
N GLU A 60 -5.18 -2.84 -0.95
CA GLU A 60 -5.00 -3.63 -2.18
C GLU A 60 -6.26 -4.44 -2.49
N ASP A 61 -6.84 -5.10 -1.49
CA ASP A 61 -8.09 -5.86 -1.62
C ASP A 61 -9.24 -4.97 -2.10
N ARG A 62 -9.39 -3.77 -1.51
CA ARG A 62 -10.43 -2.82 -1.93
C ARG A 62 -10.29 -2.38 -3.37
N LEU A 63 -9.07 -2.11 -3.83
CA LEU A 63 -8.82 -1.71 -5.21
C LEU A 63 -9.08 -2.87 -6.17
N THR A 64 -8.63 -4.06 -5.79
CA THR A 64 -8.89 -5.31 -6.51
C THR A 64 -10.40 -5.57 -6.64
N ASP A 65 -11.14 -5.47 -5.54
CA ASP A 65 -12.59 -5.67 -5.51
C ASP A 65 -13.33 -4.62 -6.34
N ALA A 66 -12.89 -3.35 -6.30
CA ALA A 66 -13.49 -2.29 -7.10
C ALA A 66 -13.37 -2.56 -8.61
N VAL A 67 -12.21 -3.06 -9.05
CA VAL A 67 -11.98 -3.45 -10.46
C VAL A 67 -12.81 -4.68 -10.81
N ASN A 68 -12.76 -5.72 -9.96
CA ASN A 68 -13.43 -7.00 -10.20
C ASN A 68 -14.96 -6.87 -10.26
N SER A 69 -15.51 -5.99 -9.39
CA SER A 69 -16.94 -5.72 -9.34
C SER A 69 -17.47 -4.92 -10.55
N ALA A 70 -16.58 -4.24 -11.29
CA ALA A 70 -16.97 -3.51 -12.50
C ALA A 70 -17.29 -4.44 -13.70
N GLY A 71 -16.89 -5.71 -13.64
CA GLY A 71 -17.29 -6.76 -14.58
C GLY A 71 -16.62 -6.72 -15.95
N LYS A 72 -15.79 -5.73 -16.26
CA LYS A 72 -15.07 -5.59 -17.54
C LYS A 72 -13.61 -5.98 -17.42
N TYR A 73 -13.02 -5.71 -16.28
CA TYR A 73 -11.65 -6.01 -15.92
C TYR A 73 -11.61 -6.84 -14.65
N PHE A 74 -10.51 -7.52 -14.42
CA PHE A 74 -10.20 -8.10 -13.13
C PHE A 74 -8.73 -7.85 -12.79
N ALA A 75 -8.48 -7.60 -11.52
CA ALA A 75 -7.15 -7.44 -10.96
C ALA A 75 -6.79 -8.68 -10.13
N MET A 76 -5.51 -8.98 -10.08
CA MET A 76 -4.98 -10.04 -9.22
C MET A 76 -3.62 -9.64 -8.65
N PRO A 77 -3.25 -10.11 -7.46
CA PRO A 77 -1.92 -9.94 -6.89
C PRO A 77 -0.83 -10.53 -7.79
N TYR A 78 0.29 -9.82 -7.87
CA TYR A 78 1.45 -10.24 -8.68
C TYR A 78 2.77 -10.07 -7.95
N GLY A 79 2.96 -8.94 -7.27
CA GLY A 79 4.14 -8.67 -6.44
C GLY A 79 4.18 -9.50 -5.17
N PRO A 80 5.36 -9.59 -4.52
CA PRO A 80 5.55 -10.42 -3.32
C PRO A 80 4.65 -10.04 -2.15
N SER A 81 4.32 -8.76 -1.98
CA SER A 81 3.48 -8.28 -0.88
C SER A 81 2.05 -8.79 -0.98
N GLY A 82 1.45 -8.68 -2.15
CA GLY A 82 0.05 -9.07 -2.38
C GLY A 82 -0.16 -10.57 -2.57
N THR A 83 0.89 -11.33 -2.87
CA THR A 83 0.82 -12.81 -3.02
C THR A 83 1.22 -13.57 -1.76
N ALA A 84 1.79 -12.89 -0.76
CA ALA A 84 2.11 -13.48 0.53
C ALA A 84 0.83 -13.89 1.29
N PRO A 85 0.86 -14.96 2.10
CA PRO A 85 -0.25 -15.30 2.97
C PRO A 85 -0.65 -14.15 3.90
N ASP A 86 -1.91 -13.79 3.93
CA ASP A 86 -2.43 -12.63 4.68
C ASP A 86 -3.18 -13.01 5.96
N ASN A 87 -3.47 -14.28 6.14
CA ASN A 87 -4.25 -14.82 7.27
C ASN A 87 -3.39 -15.39 8.39
N ASP A 88 -2.09 -15.53 8.20
CA ASP A 88 -1.14 -16.07 9.17
C ASP A 88 0.20 -15.32 9.08
N VAL A 89 0.54 -14.58 10.13
CA VAL A 89 1.80 -13.81 10.18
C VAL A 89 3.02 -14.71 10.09
N ARG A 90 2.98 -15.92 10.64
CA ARG A 90 4.12 -16.84 10.52
C ARG A 90 4.27 -17.36 9.10
N ALA A 91 3.18 -17.68 8.43
CA ALA A 91 3.20 -18.06 7.02
C ALA A 91 3.73 -16.89 6.16
N PHE A 92 3.31 -15.66 6.44
CA PHE A 92 3.83 -14.43 5.82
C PHE A 92 5.35 -14.29 6.01
N GLU A 93 5.86 -14.43 7.23
CA GLU A 93 7.31 -14.35 7.48
C GLU A 93 8.09 -15.44 6.76
N LEU A 94 7.61 -16.68 6.80
CA LEU A 94 8.24 -17.82 6.10
C LEU A 94 8.26 -17.62 4.59
N TYR A 95 7.24 -16.98 4.04
CA TYR A 95 7.19 -16.63 2.62
C TYR A 95 8.33 -15.69 2.24
N PHE A 96 8.56 -14.62 2.99
CA PHE A 96 9.67 -13.69 2.74
C PHE A 96 11.04 -14.31 3.03
N GLU A 97 11.16 -15.15 4.06
CA GLU A 97 12.39 -15.94 4.29
C GLU A 97 12.71 -16.84 3.09
N ARG A 98 11.69 -17.42 2.45
CA ARG A 98 11.85 -18.23 1.24
C ARG A 98 12.32 -17.38 0.05
N LEU A 99 11.75 -16.17 -0.14
CA LEU A 99 12.20 -15.22 -1.17
C LEU A 99 13.67 -14.82 -0.98
N GLU A 100 14.06 -14.49 0.24
CA GLU A 100 15.46 -14.16 0.56
C GLU A 100 16.40 -15.32 0.26
N LYS A 101 16.05 -16.54 0.68
CA LYS A 101 16.84 -17.75 0.40
C LYS A 101 16.96 -18.06 -1.09
N ALA A 102 15.94 -17.71 -1.88
CA ALA A 102 15.95 -17.85 -3.33
C ALA A 102 16.72 -16.73 -4.05
N GLY A 103 17.26 -15.74 -3.32
CA GLY A 103 17.93 -14.57 -3.90
C GLY A 103 16.99 -13.57 -4.54
N LEU A 104 15.68 -13.66 -4.25
CA LEU A 104 14.60 -12.88 -4.86
C LEU A 104 14.10 -11.74 -3.95
N GLY A 105 14.67 -11.58 -2.76
CA GLY A 105 14.22 -10.62 -1.75
C GLY A 105 14.30 -9.14 -2.17
N ASN A 106 15.07 -8.82 -3.20
CA ASN A 106 15.24 -7.46 -3.71
C ASN A 106 14.57 -7.23 -5.07
N ILE A 107 13.80 -8.19 -5.58
CA ILE A 107 13.10 -8.02 -6.85
C ILE A 107 11.89 -7.13 -6.63
N LYS A 108 11.87 -5.97 -7.27
CA LYS A 108 10.71 -5.10 -7.30
C LYS A 108 9.82 -5.50 -8.47
N ARG A 109 8.62 -5.91 -8.16
CA ARG A 109 7.51 -6.14 -9.11
C ARG A 109 6.34 -5.26 -8.71
N PRO A 110 5.52 -4.79 -9.65
CA PRO A 110 4.24 -4.15 -9.33
C PRO A 110 3.37 -5.05 -8.45
N ASP A 111 2.53 -4.47 -7.61
CA ASP A 111 1.71 -5.23 -6.66
C ASP A 111 0.60 -6.04 -7.34
N LEU A 112 -0.06 -5.44 -8.36
CA LEU A 112 -1.17 -6.06 -9.07
C LEU A 112 -0.95 -6.08 -10.58
N LEU A 113 -1.61 -7.05 -11.24
CA LEU A 113 -1.86 -7.02 -12.68
C LEU A 113 -3.36 -6.92 -12.94
N VAL A 114 -3.73 -6.15 -13.96
CA VAL A 114 -5.12 -6.00 -14.40
C VAL A 114 -5.28 -6.59 -15.77
N PHE A 115 -6.35 -7.36 -15.96
CA PHE A 115 -6.66 -8.09 -17.18
C PHE A 115 -8.09 -7.80 -17.63
N ARG A 116 -8.38 -8.10 -18.90
CA ARG A 116 -9.78 -8.12 -19.37
C ARG A 116 -10.48 -9.39 -18.88
N VAL A 117 -11.73 -9.28 -18.51
CA VAL A 117 -12.55 -10.45 -18.11
C VAL A 117 -12.65 -11.47 -19.26
N ALA A 118 -12.58 -11.03 -20.51
CA ALA A 118 -12.54 -11.92 -21.67
C ALA A 118 -11.35 -12.89 -21.67
N ASP A 119 -10.23 -12.53 -21.04
CA ASP A 119 -9.02 -13.36 -20.94
C ASP A 119 -8.98 -14.20 -19.66
N LYS A 120 -9.98 -14.08 -18.78
CA LYS A 120 -9.95 -14.67 -17.44
C LYS A 120 -9.66 -16.17 -17.43
N ALA A 121 -10.30 -16.93 -18.29
CA ALA A 121 -10.10 -18.39 -18.36
C ALA A 121 -8.66 -18.77 -18.74
N ARG A 122 -8.01 -17.99 -19.61
CA ARG A 122 -6.61 -18.20 -20.00
C ARG A 122 -5.67 -17.83 -18.86
N VAL A 123 -5.90 -16.66 -18.26
CA VAL A 123 -5.10 -16.18 -17.11
C VAL A 123 -5.20 -17.19 -15.96
N ASP A 124 -6.40 -17.62 -15.58
CA ASP A 124 -6.60 -18.63 -14.54
C ASP A 124 -5.87 -19.94 -14.85
N SER A 125 -5.93 -20.40 -16.11
CA SER A 125 -5.20 -21.60 -16.55
C SER A 125 -3.70 -21.45 -16.41
N THR A 126 -3.15 -20.30 -16.86
CA THR A 126 -1.71 -20.02 -16.78
C THR A 126 -1.24 -19.89 -15.33
N VAL A 127 -2.01 -19.21 -14.47
CA VAL A 127 -1.71 -19.11 -13.04
C VAL A 127 -1.71 -20.50 -12.39
N ASN A 128 -2.66 -21.37 -12.73
CA ASN A 128 -2.68 -22.75 -12.23
C ASN A 128 -1.44 -23.55 -12.67
N GLN A 129 -0.99 -23.36 -13.91
CA GLN A 129 0.25 -24.00 -14.42
C GLN A 129 1.50 -23.45 -13.71
N LEU A 130 1.43 -22.26 -13.14
CA LEU A 130 2.46 -21.64 -12.29
C LEU A 130 2.33 -22.00 -10.81
N ASN A 131 1.45 -22.97 -10.47
CA ASN A 131 1.15 -23.46 -9.11
C ASN A 131 0.46 -22.42 -8.21
N GLY A 132 -0.24 -21.47 -8.80
CA GLY A 132 -1.07 -20.50 -8.09
C GLY A 132 -0.39 -19.13 -7.86
N PRO A 133 -1.15 -18.15 -7.36
CA PRO A 133 -0.66 -16.78 -7.19
C PRO A 133 0.56 -16.66 -6.27
N SER A 134 0.63 -17.46 -5.21
CA SER A 134 1.75 -17.44 -4.24
C SER A 134 3.09 -17.85 -4.83
N GLU A 135 3.09 -18.54 -5.98
CA GLU A 135 4.31 -19.00 -6.64
C GLU A 135 4.78 -18.02 -7.73
N LEU A 136 3.98 -17.01 -8.09
CA LEU A 136 4.35 -16.03 -9.11
C LEU A 136 5.68 -15.32 -8.80
N PRO A 137 5.94 -14.82 -7.59
CA PRO A 137 7.20 -14.17 -7.27
C PRO A 137 8.43 -15.10 -7.34
N PHE A 138 8.22 -16.41 -7.21
CA PHE A 138 9.30 -17.41 -7.31
C PHE A 138 9.57 -17.86 -8.74
N THR A 139 8.70 -17.48 -9.68
CA THR A 139 8.89 -17.80 -11.11
C THR A 139 9.62 -16.68 -11.81
N ALA A 140 10.67 -17.00 -12.56
CA ALA A 140 11.37 -16.01 -13.36
C ALA A 140 10.43 -15.42 -14.41
N GLU A 141 10.54 -14.11 -14.65
CA GLU A 141 9.67 -13.43 -15.63
C GLU A 141 10.02 -13.82 -17.09
N GLU A 142 11.16 -14.49 -17.30
CA GLU A 142 11.60 -15.09 -18.54
C GLU A 142 11.00 -16.50 -18.78
N ASP A 143 10.36 -17.11 -17.77
CA ASP A 143 9.60 -18.36 -17.96
C ASP A 143 8.47 -18.13 -18.98
N GLY A 144 8.34 -19.04 -19.96
CA GLY A 144 7.38 -18.87 -21.04
C GLY A 144 5.93 -18.73 -20.55
N ARG A 145 5.56 -19.43 -19.48
CA ARG A 145 4.21 -19.33 -18.85
C ARG A 145 4.02 -17.95 -18.19
N MET A 146 5.07 -17.41 -17.56
CA MET A 146 5.02 -16.07 -17.00
C MET A 146 4.89 -15.03 -18.10
N GLN A 147 5.62 -15.18 -19.20
CA GLN A 147 5.47 -14.30 -20.36
C GLN A 147 4.08 -14.37 -20.98
N GLU A 148 3.47 -15.56 -21.03
CA GLU A 148 2.08 -15.72 -21.45
C GLU A 148 1.12 -14.97 -20.52
N LEU A 149 1.27 -15.12 -19.21
CA LEU A 149 0.50 -14.35 -18.22
C LEU A 149 0.62 -12.85 -18.48
N LEU A 150 1.85 -12.35 -18.56
CA LEU A 150 2.14 -10.94 -18.73
C LEU A 150 1.62 -10.39 -20.08
N ALA A 151 1.58 -11.20 -21.14
CA ALA A 151 1.05 -10.78 -22.44
C ALA A 151 -0.45 -10.44 -22.41
N HIS A 152 -1.22 -10.94 -21.46
CA HIS A 152 -2.62 -10.62 -21.27
C HIS A 152 -2.86 -9.41 -20.35
N ALA A 153 -1.84 -8.92 -19.65
CA ALA A 153 -1.99 -7.80 -18.75
C ALA A 153 -2.23 -6.48 -19.51
N VAL A 154 -3.25 -5.74 -19.10
CA VAL A 154 -3.60 -4.42 -19.63
C VAL A 154 -2.74 -3.35 -18.97
N VAL A 155 -2.57 -3.44 -17.67
CA VAL A 155 -1.79 -2.52 -16.85
C VAL A 155 -1.25 -3.27 -15.62
N ALA A 156 -0.09 -2.88 -15.16
CA ALA A 156 0.45 -3.27 -13.86
C ALA A 156 0.28 -2.11 -12.89
N VAL A 157 0.14 -2.41 -11.61
CA VAL A 157 -0.22 -1.42 -10.59
C VAL A 157 0.74 -1.50 -9.42
N GLU A 158 1.25 -0.35 -9.04
CA GLU A 158 1.89 -0.12 -7.73
C GLU A 158 0.85 0.49 -6.79
N CYS A 159 0.60 -0.16 -5.66
CA CYS A 159 -0.40 0.26 -4.70
C CYS A 159 0.23 1.05 -3.55
N GLU A 160 -0.35 2.19 -3.26
CA GLU A 160 -0.01 3.00 -2.08
C GLU A 160 -1.29 3.32 -1.30
N ASN A 161 -1.14 3.69 -0.05
CA ASN A 161 -2.30 3.94 0.78
C ASN A 161 -2.09 5.03 1.83
N SER A 162 -3.19 5.57 2.32
CA SER A 162 -3.22 6.57 3.36
C SER A 162 -4.50 6.44 4.20
N LEU A 163 -4.38 6.66 5.50
CA LEU A 163 -5.52 6.65 6.43
C LEU A 163 -6.32 7.97 6.45
N TRP A 164 -6.06 8.87 5.53
CA TRP A 164 -6.81 10.11 5.42
C TRP A 164 -8.14 9.89 4.70
N ARG A 165 -9.15 10.66 5.12
CA ARG A 165 -10.33 10.92 4.28
C ARG A 165 -9.97 12.03 3.31
N ALA A 166 -9.87 11.70 2.03
CA ALA A 166 -9.44 12.63 0.99
C ALA A 166 -10.29 13.91 0.98
N LYS A 167 -11.61 13.75 1.00
CA LYS A 167 -12.58 14.86 0.98
C LYS A 167 -12.55 15.75 2.23
N GLN A 168 -12.01 15.25 3.32
CA GLN A 168 -11.91 16.01 4.58
C GLN A 168 -10.55 16.71 4.73
N MET A 169 -9.64 16.55 3.78
CA MET A 169 -8.37 17.25 3.82
C MET A 169 -8.58 18.77 3.63
N PRO A 170 -7.95 19.63 4.44
CA PRO A 170 -8.22 21.07 4.45
C PRO A 170 -8.10 21.78 3.11
N ASN A 171 -7.27 21.27 2.22
CA ASN A 171 -7.02 21.90 0.90
C ASN A 171 -7.57 21.03 -0.25
N TYR A 172 -8.52 20.13 0.01
CA TYR A 172 -9.05 19.20 -1.00
C TYR A 172 -9.54 19.92 -2.27
N THR A 173 -10.31 20.99 -2.13
CA THR A 173 -10.88 21.74 -3.27
C THR A 173 -10.07 23.01 -3.62
N THR A 174 -8.90 23.20 -3.00
CA THR A 174 -8.11 24.42 -3.23
C THR A 174 -7.47 24.40 -4.63
N PRO A 175 -7.75 25.37 -5.51
CA PRO A 175 -7.14 25.41 -6.83
C PRO A 175 -5.62 25.52 -6.76
N LEU A 176 -4.92 24.86 -7.66
CA LEU A 176 -3.50 25.04 -7.84
C LEU A 176 -3.24 26.46 -8.37
N THR A 177 -2.28 27.16 -7.77
CA THR A 177 -1.91 28.52 -8.15
C THR A 177 -0.41 28.61 -8.43
N PRO A 178 0.06 29.59 -9.23
CA PRO A 178 1.48 29.79 -9.46
C PRO A 178 2.24 29.96 -8.14
N GLN A 179 3.30 29.19 -7.94
CA GLN A 179 4.11 29.21 -6.73
C GLN A 179 5.55 29.59 -7.05
N LYS A 180 6.12 30.52 -6.27
CA LYS A 180 7.52 30.97 -6.44
C LYS A 180 8.52 29.80 -6.34
N ARG A 181 8.28 28.84 -5.41
CA ARG A 181 9.11 27.65 -5.22
C ARG A 181 9.16 26.71 -6.42
N LEU A 182 8.10 26.75 -7.24
CA LEU A 182 7.98 25.96 -8.47
C LEU A 182 8.36 26.77 -9.72
N GLY A 183 9.07 27.88 -9.57
CA GLY A 183 9.44 28.74 -10.70
C GLY A 183 8.24 29.36 -11.41
N GLY A 184 7.13 29.58 -10.69
CA GLY A 184 5.88 30.14 -11.25
C GLY A 184 4.91 29.07 -11.77
N ARG A 185 5.26 27.78 -11.71
CA ARG A 185 4.35 26.69 -12.09
C ARG A 185 3.21 26.52 -11.08
N LEU A 186 2.14 25.86 -11.51
CA LEU A 186 0.98 25.62 -10.66
C LEU A 186 1.30 24.69 -9.50
N GLY A 187 0.82 25.04 -8.32
CA GLY A 187 0.99 24.23 -7.11
C GLY A 187 0.28 24.82 -5.91
N LEU A 188 0.49 24.23 -4.74
CA LEU A 188 -0.02 24.71 -3.47
C LEU A 188 1.09 25.23 -2.56
N LYS A 189 0.74 26.10 -1.60
CA LYS A 189 1.68 26.61 -0.60
C LYS A 189 2.29 25.44 0.18
N LYS A 190 3.55 25.61 0.62
CA LYS A 190 4.20 24.66 1.52
C LYS A 190 3.33 24.44 2.76
N GLY A 191 3.10 23.18 3.12
CA GLY A 191 2.23 22.79 4.24
C GLY A 191 0.75 22.62 3.89
N ALA A 192 0.36 22.79 2.62
CA ALA A 192 -0.99 22.44 2.19
C ALA A 192 -1.26 20.96 2.37
N VAL A 193 -2.44 20.63 2.89
CA VAL A 193 -2.90 19.27 3.17
C VAL A 193 -4.02 18.91 2.19
N LEU A 194 -3.69 18.08 1.22
CA LEU A 194 -4.62 17.59 0.19
C LEU A 194 -4.21 16.17 -0.21
N PRO A 195 -5.09 15.42 -0.89
CA PRO A 195 -4.75 14.10 -1.37
C PRO A 195 -3.55 14.15 -2.34
N THR A 196 -2.61 13.25 -2.11
CA THR A 196 -1.45 13.10 -2.98
C THR A 196 -1.23 11.62 -3.28
N ILE A 197 -0.95 11.33 -4.54
CA ILE A 197 -0.44 10.03 -4.97
C ILE A 197 1.05 10.04 -4.64
N ILE A 198 1.53 9.01 -3.98
CA ILE A 198 2.92 8.94 -3.51
C ILE A 198 3.70 7.96 -4.36
N ILE A 199 4.92 8.35 -4.72
CA ILE A 199 5.93 7.43 -5.25
C ILE A 199 7.22 7.60 -4.45
N LYS A 200 7.87 6.50 -4.09
CA LYS A 200 9.14 6.49 -3.38
C LYS A 200 10.29 6.56 -4.39
N GLU A 201 11.33 7.32 -4.08
CA GLU A 201 12.52 7.41 -4.95
C GLU A 201 13.12 6.04 -5.23
N GLU A 202 13.18 5.18 -4.21
CA GLU A 202 13.76 3.83 -4.30
C GLU A 202 13.01 2.91 -5.27
N ASP A 203 11.70 3.16 -5.51
CA ASP A 203 10.85 2.34 -6.37
C ASP A 203 10.85 2.80 -7.84
N ARG A 204 11.23 4.07 -8.11
CA ARG A 204 11.12 4.68 -9.44
C ARG A 204 11.93 3.95 -10.52
N ASP A 205 13.22 3.78 -10.31
CA ASP A 205 14.09 3.12 -11.30
C ASP A 205 13.74 1.65 -11.51
N PRO A 206 13.48 0.84 -10.47
CA PRO A 206 13.00 -0.52 -10.63
C PRO A 206 11.69 -0.61 -11.42
N LEU A 207 10.69 0.21 -11.11
CA LEU A 207 9.39 0.21 -11.81
C LEU A 207 9.53 0.63 -13.28
N ARG A 208 10.28 1.72 -13.57
CA ARG A 208 10.55 2.14 -14.96
C ARG A 208 11.29 1.07 -15.76
N THR A 209 12.20 0.36 -15.11
CA THR A 209 12.95 -0.71 -15.76
C THR A 209 12.02 -1.87 -16.08
N TRP A 210 11.16 -2.24 -15.14
CA TRP A 210 10.16 -3.29 -15.33
C TRP A 210 9.18 -2.92 -16.47
N GLU A 211 8.59 -1.72 -16.45
CA GLU A 211 7.67 -1.22 -17.47
C GLU A 211 8.30 -1.29 -18.87
N ARG A 212 9.55 -0.82 -19.00
CA ARG A 212 10.27 -0.82 -20.27
C ARG A 212 10.56 -2.22 -20.80
N HIS A 213 10.92 -3.15 -19.92
CA HIS A 213 11.23 -4.52 -20.29
C HIS A 213 9.98 -5.32 -20.64
N ARG A 214 8.91 -5.15 -19.88
CA ARG A 214 7.67 -5.93 -20.07
C ARG A 214 6.71 -5.26 -21.07
N LYS A 215 6.89 -3.99 -21.35
CA LYS A 215 6.03 -3.19 -22.25
C LYS A 215 4.58 -3.16 -21.78
N ILE A 216 4.36 -3.28 -20.50
CA ILE A 216 3.08 -3.17 -19.82
C ILE A 216 3.11 -1.85 -19.07
N PRO A 217 2.18 -0.92 -19.31
CA PRO A 217 2.15 0.35 -18.58
C PRO A 217 1.97 0.12 -17.07
N ILE A 218 2.64 0.94 -16.27
CA ILE A 218 2.45 0.92 -14.82
C ILE A 218 1.63 2.13 -14.41
N HIS A 219 0.64 1.90 -13.55
CA HIS A 219 -0.07 2.94 -12.83
C HIS A 219 0.19 2.85 -11.34
N ILE A 220 0.28 4.01 -10.70
CA ILE A 220 0.35 4.12 -9.26
C ILE A 220 -1.06 4.41 -8.79
N TRP A 221 -1.61 3.51 -7.96
CA TRP A 221 -2.93 3.66 -7.35
C TRP A 221 -2.78 3.96 -5.86
N HIS A 222 -3.37 5.05 -5.41
CA HIS A 222 -3.30 5.48 -4.03
C HIS A 222 -4.68 5.45 -3.39
N ALA A 223 -4.87 4.55 -2.43
CA ALA A 223 -6.12 4.39 -1.69
C ALA A 223 -6.16 5.33 -0.48
N PHE A 224 -7.21 6.14 -0.39
CA PHE A 224 -7.64 6.86 0.80
C PHE A 224 -8.84 6.15 1.43
N PHE A 225 -9.29 6.62 2.57
CA PHE A 225 -10.40 5.99 3.28
C PHE A 225 -11.72 6.07 2.50
N ASP A 226 -11.96 7.18 1.81
CA ASP A 226 -13.21 7.51 1.10
C ASP A 226 -13.07 7.51 -0.43
N GLU A 227 -11.87 7.66 -0.96
CA GLU A 227 -11.59 7.68 -2.40
C GLU A 227 -10.27 6.99 -2.71
N ALA A 228 -10.04 6.74 -3.99
CA ALA A 228 -8.74 6.33 -4.51
C ALA A 228 -8.44 7.08 -5.79
N TYR A 229 -7.16 7.36 -6.03
CA TYR A 229 -6.68 8.07 -7.22
C TYR A 229 -5.60 7.27 -7.92
N GLY A 230 -5.50 7.44 -9.23
CA GLY A 230 -4.48 6.79 -10.05
C GLY A 230 -3.76 7.78 -10.93
N ILE A 231 -2.51 7.48 -11.28
CA ILE A 231 -1.71 8.19 -12.27
C ILE A 231 -0.81 7.18 -13.00
N SER A 232 -0.55 7.39 -14.28
CA SER A 232 0.47 6.57 -14.97
C SER A 232 1.87 6.87 -14.44
N LEU A 233 2.73 5.85 -14.38
CA LEU A 233 4.14 6.05 -14.01
C LEU A 233 4.81 7.07 -14.95
N SER A 234 4.50 7.03 -16.25
CA SER A 234 5.06 7.96 -17.22
C SER A 234 4.67 9.41 -16.96
N ASP A 235 3.43 9.69 -16.55
CA ASP A 235 3.02 11.07 -16.23
C ASP A 235 3.58 11.53 -14.88
N ALA A 236 3.65 10.63 -13.90
CA ALA A 236 4.34 10.89 -12.65
C ALA A 236 5.81 11.28 -12.87
N GLU A 237 6.52 10.51 -13.71
CA GLU A 237 7.93 10.79 -14.08
C GLU A 237 8.10 12.10 -14.85
N LYS A 238 7.16 12.48 -15.72
CA LYS A 238 7.18 13.80 -16.39
C LYS A 238 7.08 14.93 -15.38
N LEU A 239 6.15 14.86 -14.42
CA LEU A 239 5.98 15.88 -13.37
C LEU A 239 7.22 16.01 -12.48
N ILE A 240 7.86 14.90 -12.17
CA ILE A 240 9.09 14.88 -11.36
C ILE A 240 10.27 15.46 -12.16
N SER A 241 10.47 14.99 -13.38
CA SER A 241 11.60 15.41 -14.21
C SER A 241 11.52 16.86 -14.68
N SER A 242 10.29 17.39 -14.86
CA SER A 242 10.08 18.82 -15.15
C SER A 242 10.27 19.71 -13.92
N GLY A 243 10.42 19.13 -12.70
CA GLY A 243 10.52 19.87 -11.45
C GLY A 243 9.18 20.46 -10.97
N ASP A 244 8.04 19.99 -11.51
CA ASP A 244 6.72 20.39 -11.01
C ASP A 244 6.43 19.77 -9.63
N ILE A 245 7.00 18.60 -9.37
CA ILE A 245 6.93 17.89 -8.09
C ILE A 245 8.33 17.81 -7.49
N GLU A 246 8.50 18.43 -6.34
CA GLU A 246 9.76 18.41 -5.58
C GLU A 246 9.81 17.18 -4.63
N PRO A 247 11.01 16.60 -4.43
CA PRO A 247 11.19 15.52 -3.47
C PRO A 247 10.92 16.01 -2.04
N THR A 248 10.34 15.15 -1.24
CA THR A 248 10.09 15.38 0.19
C THR A 248 10.76 14.28 0.99
N LYS A 249 11.52 14.64 2.01
CA LYS A 249 12.10 13.69 2.94
C LYS A 249 11.07 13.33 4.01
N GLN A 250 10.84 12.05 4.20
CA GLN A 250 9.98 11.52 5.24
C GLN A 250 10.76 10.57 6.13
N VAL A 251 10.68 10.83 7.44
CA VAL A 251 11.31 9.98 8.45
C VAL A 251 10.33 8.88 8.81
N PHE A 252 10.77 7.65 8.66
CA PHE A 252 10.05 6.46 9.12
C PHE A 252 10.76 5.93 10.35
N GLN A 253 10.00 5.73 11.42
CA GLN A 253 10.52 5.03 12.59
C GLN A 253 10.49 3.53 12.35
N ALA A 254 11.63 2.88 12.43
CA ALA A 254 11.72 1.44 12.43
C ALA A 254 11.48 0.90 13.86
N PRO A 255 11.03 -0.36 14.00
CA PRO A 255 10.99 -1.03 15.29
C PRO A 255 12.36 -0.95 15.97
N GLY A 256 12.39 -0.61 17.26
CA GLY A 256 13.65 -0.43 18.01
C GLY A 256 14.22 0.99 17.99
N GLY A 257 13.47 1.98 17.48
CA GLY A 257 13.85 3.39 17.54
C GLY A 257 14.82 3.87 16.46
N ALA A 258 15.23 2.99 15.54
CA ALA A 258 15.98 3.41 14.37
C ALA A 258 15.09 4.23 13.43
N THR A 259 15.59 5.35 12.94
CA THR A 259 14.89 6.17 11.95
C THR A 259 15.48 5.90 10.57
N THR A 260 14.62 5.66 9.58
CA THR A 260 15.01 5.60 8.17
C THR A 260 14.40 6.80 7.46
N GLU A 261 15.24 7.60 6.83
CA GLU A 261 14.78 8.70 5.97
C GLU A 261 14.54 8.15 4.57
N LYS A 262 13.35 8.38 4.02
CA LYS A 262 13.02 8.05 2.64
C LYS A 262 12.66 9.31 1.87
N VAL A 263 13.10 9.37 0.64
CA VAL A 263 12.69 10.41 -0.31
C VAL A 263 11.42 9.96 -1.01
N ILE A 264 10.41 10.79 -0.98
CA ILE A 264 9.11 10.55 -1.62
C ILE A 264 8.69 11.74 -2.45
N TYR A 265 7.95 11.49 -3.52
CA TYR A 265 7.29 12.49 -4.32
C TYR A 265 5.79 12.44 -4.06
N LYS A 266 5.22 13.61 -3.73
CA LYS A 266 3.80 13.78 -3.43
C LYS A 266 3.14 14.48 -4.60
N ILE A 267 2.52 13.71 -5.48
CA ILE A 267 1.86 14.19 -6.68
C ILE A 267 0.43 14.55 -6.32
N TYR A 268 -0.01 15.77 -6.56
CA TYR A 268 -1.36 16.20 -6.26
C TYR A 268 -2.37 15.34 -7.05
N TYR A 269 -3.43 14.91 -6.38
CA TYR A 269 -4.48 14.06 -6.96
C TYR A 269 -5.08 14.63 -8.25
N THR A 270 -5.07 15.96 -8.42
CA THR A 270 -5.55 16.68 -9.61
C THR A 270 -4.70 16.45 -10.87
N HIS A 271 -3.52 15.88 -10.74
CA HIS A 271 -2.70 15.43 -11.88
C HIS A 271 -2.98 14.00 -12.31
N GLY A 272 -3.74 13.28 -11.51
CA GLY A 272 -4.19 11.93 -11.79
C GLY A 272 -5.68 11.88 -12.13
N TYR A 273 -6.25 10.70 -12.04
CA TYR A 273 -7.67 10.45 -12.26
C TYR A 273 -8.31 9.86 -11.00
N LEU A 274 -9.60 10.10 -10.82
CA LEU A 274 -10.37 9.43 -9.78
C LEU A 274 -10.46 7.94 -10.14
N LEU A 275 -9.86 7.09 -9.29
CA LEU A 275 -9.87 5.64 -9.50
C LEU A 275 -11.16 5.01 -8.99
N ALA A 276 -11.48 5.26 -7.73
CA ALA A 276 -12.65 4.65 -7.08
C ALA A 276 -13.19 5.54 -5.97
N THR A 277 -14.46 5.33 -5.65
CA THR A 277 -15.14 5.98 -4.52
C THR A 277 -15.69 4.91 -3.58
N THR A 278 -15.49 5.10 -2.28
CA THR A 278 -16.03 4.22 -1.23
C THR A 278 -17.55 4.32 -1.20
N THR A 279 -18.21 3.18 -1.29
CA THR A 279 -19.68 3.03 -1.18
C THR A 279 -20.09 2.48 0.17
N GLU A 280 -19.20 1.72 0.83
CA GLU A 280 -19.39 1.18 2.16
C GLU A 280 -18.08 1.35 2.92
N GLU A 281 -18.13 2.02 4.07
CA GLU A 281 -16.92 2.25 4.87
C GLU A 281 -16.45 0.97 5.57
N PRO A 282 -15.14 0.73 5.65
CA PRO A 282 -14.61 -0.37 6.43
C PRO A 282 -14.80 -0.12 7.93
N LYS A 283 -14.77 -1.19 8.69
CA LYS A 283 -14.76 -1.15 10.15
C LYS A 283 -13.34 -1.35 10.65
N LEU A 284 -13.00 -0.63 11.71
CA LEU A 284 -11.78 -0.87 12.47
C LEU A 284 -12.11 -1.85 13.60
N ILE A 285 -11.39 -2.96 13.64
CA ILE A 285 -11.52 -3.95 14.71
C ILE A 285 -10.17 -4.16 15.39
N ALA A 286 -10.21 -4.41 16.69
CA ALA A 286 -9.06 -4.89 17.42
C ALA A 286 -8.90 -6.39 17.16
N ASP A 287 -7.65 -6.81 16.95
CA ASP A 287 -7.27 -8.21 16.75
C ASP A 287 -5.95 -8.50 17.47
N SER A 288 -5.54 -9.75 17.53
CA SER A 288 -4.28 -10.12 18.14
C SER A 288 -3.70 -11.37 17.49
N ILE A 289 -2.38 -11.44 17.50
CA ILE A 289 -1.63 -12.62 17.09
C ILE A 289 -0.93 -13.16 18.33
N THR A 290 -0.95 -14.47 18.49
CA THR A 290 -0.11 -15.16 19.47
C THR A 290 1.06 -15.79 18.73
N ASP A 291 2.28 -15.40 19.11
CA ASP A 291 3.46 -16.01 18.55
C ASP A 291 3.69 -17.43 19.09
N ARG A 292 4.69 -18.12 18.54
CA ARG A 292 5.05 -19.49 18.98
C ARG A 292 5.54 -19.57 20.43
N ASN A 293 5.92 -18.44 21.03
CA ASN A 293 6.40 -18.36 22.41
C ASN A 293 5.28 -17.96 23.38
N GLY A 294 4.05 -17.76 22.87
CA GLY A 294 2.89 -17.36 23.65
C GLY A 294 2.74 -15.86 23.84
N HIS A 295 3.54 -15.01 23.15
CA HIS A 295 3.36 -13.57 23.17
C HIS A 295 2.09 -13.19 22.41
N ILE A 296 1.28 -12.34 23.01
CA ILE A 296 0.09 -11.76 22.38
C ILE A 296 0.46 -10.37 21.85
N LEU A 297 0.34 -10.20 20.54
CA LEU A 297 0.59 -8.94 19.83
C LEU A 297 -0.76 -8.36 19.42
N PRO A 298 -1.31 -7.39 20.15
CA PRO A 298 -2.53 -6.71 19.75
C PRO A 298 -2.28 -5.73 18.61
N TYR A 299 -3.22 -5.62 17.70
CA TYR A 299 -3.19 -4.63 16.62
C TYR A 299 -4.60 -4.27 16.18
N VAL A 300 -4.72 -3.21 15.40
CA VAL A 300 -5.96 -2.81 14.77
C VAL A 300 -5.90 -3.16 13.30
N ARG A 301 -6.96 -3.77 12.78
CA ARG A 301 -7.08 -4.02 11.35
C ARG A 301 -8.39 -3.49 10.78
N PHE A 302 -8.38 -3.29 9.48
CA PHE A 302 -9.56 -2.93 8.71
C PHE A 302 -10.25 -4.20 8.24
N VAL A 303 -11.59 -4.18 8.26
CA VAL A 303 -12.41 -5.27 7.72
C VAL A 303 -13.56 -4.71 6.93
N GLY A 304 -13.88 -5.37 5.82
CA GLY A 304 -14.94 -4.97 4.92
C GLY A 304 -14.65 -3.64 4.22
N GLY A 305 -15.71 -2.93 3.91
CA GLY A 305 -15.66 -1.77 3.04
C GLY A 305 -15.82 -2.17 1.58
N LYS A 306 -16.45 -1.29 0.79
CA LYS A 306 -16.61 -1.47 -0.65
C LYS A 306 -16.30 -0.18 -1.37
N SER A 307 -15.68 -0.31 -2.51
CA SER A 307 -15.43 0.79 -3.42
C SER A 307 -15.97 0.46 -4.81
N ARG A 308 -16.38 1.49 -5.51
CA ARG A 308 -16.84 1.38 -6.90
C ARG A 308 -15.86 2.09 -7.80
N LEU A 309 -15.42 1.39 -8.84
CA LEU A 309 -14.58 1.94 -9.90
C LEU A 309 -15.28 3.15 -10.54
N SER A 310 -14.57 4.22 -10.79
CA SER A 310 -15.10 5.41 -11.43
C SER A 310 -15.29 5.22 -12.94
N ALA A 311 -16.12 6.05 -13.55
CA ALA A 311 -16.24 6.10 -15.01
C ALA A 311 -14.93 6.57 -15.66
N GLU A 312 -14.20 7.48 -15.01
CA GLU A 312 -12.90 7.97 -15.46
C GLU A 312 -11.86 6.85 -15.48
N ALA A 313 -11.74 6.08 -14.40
CA ALA A 313 -10.85 4.92 -14.35
C ALA A 313 -11.21 3.87 -15.41
N SER A 314 -12.49 3.62 -15.63
CA SER A 314 -12.94 2.71 -16.68
C SER A 314 -12.49 3.19 -18.06
N ALA A 315 -12.63 4.49 -18.35
CA ALA A 315 -12.18 5.08 -19.61
C ALA A 315 -10.65 5.01 -19.75
N VAL A 316 -9.90 5.22 -18.67
CA VAL A 316 -8.45 5.06 -18.65
C VAL A 316 -8.06 3.63 -18.99
N LEU A 317 -8.66 2.62 -18.34
CA LEU A 317 -8.40 1.21 -18.62
C LEU A 317 -8.80 0.84 -20.07
N ASP A 318 -9.89 1.41 -20.59
CA ASP A 318 -10.35 1.18 -21.98
C ASP A 318 -9.40 1.75 -23.02
N SER A 319 -8.65 2.79 -22.70
CA SER A 319 -7.64 3.39 -23.57
C SER A 319 -6.34 2.57 -23.66
N MET A 320 -6.17 1.60 -22.77
CA MET A 320 -5.01 0.71 -22.73
C MET A 320 -5.27 -0.54 -23.61
N ARG A 321 -4.21 -1.15 -24.09
CA ARG A 321 -4.30 -2.30 -25.01
C ARG A 321 -4.89 -3.54 -24.38
#